data_fcf0bb2248ca840978ad30e3a671c3ee
#
_entry.id   fcf0bb2248ca840978ad30e3a671c3ee
#
_cell.length_a   1.000
_cell.length_b   1.000
_cell.length_c   1.000
_cell.angle_alpha   90.00
_cell.angle_beta   90.00
_cell.angle_gamma   90.00
#
_symmetry.space_group_name_H-M   'P 1'
#
loop_
_entity.id
_entity.type
_entity.pdbx_description
1 polymer ?
#
loop_
_entity_poly.entity_id
_entity_poly.type
_entity_poly.pdbx_seq_one_letter_code
_entity_poly.pdbx_strand_id
1 'polypeptide(L)'
;MRSALSTFPRFLRYAASLGIFLCSIPTEAAEKYDPSHPVVMEMVRKGVAYLSSAQTSSGGEGILAALAIYKADVNSSPDHPRVKAGINIARGMADKAARGFHWEHDSMYSLPLAGMLLASVNPVEYANDIKAIRDTLVDAQRPNGGFGYMSENAHRAAGQGDISQIQYVMLFFWTLTQADIDVPQDSLKRCITFLMSAQLNDGGWPYQSPDTAGTATHSLAAAGFSGFLIAGDALGLYRSKWAENQEEEGIVPIAFQRVVADEKKKKPAMDRAQLDATIKKAENYFSARPYTRSTWHYYYMYGKERYESFLEITKGKRSKSPDWYNEAVELFISNQAADGSWGSSGKDSDSPLSPDVCTSFAVLFLIRNTQKAIGEIHDDVLFGGQGLPDDPSSVVVKNGKLMNKTATTNIDDALKMLEADGKTDGEDSLIPEQMSLPKDPKVRKDQLNRFSRLLNSQDPKARRFAAKILGRGDDLDYVPALIYALSDPDSQVPRFAEASLRLISRQLDTYHLPRDGKIGEGARVTAVLQWRKWYLTVRPDYVFVD
;
A
#
# COMPACT_ATOMS: atom_id res chain seq x y z
N MET A 1 -5.58 41.72 -80.23
CA MET A 1 -5.45 41.22 -81.60
C MET A 1 -5.20 39.71 -81.48
N ARG A 2 -6.19 38.95 -81.87
CA ARG A 2 -6.14 37.74 -82.78
C ARG A 2 -5.21 36.62 -82.31
N SER A 3 -5.75 35.49 -81.82
CA SER A 3 -6.31 34.30 -82.48
C SER A 3 -5.19 33.39 -83.00
N ALA A 4 -5.13 32.13 -82.75
CA ALA A 4 -5.93 30.98 -83.15
C ALA A 4 -5.30 29.73 -82.49
N LEU A 5 -5.96 28.83 -81.91
CA LEU A 5 -6.65 27.62 -82.41
C LEU A 5 -5.79 26.57 -83.13
N SER A 6 -5.97 25.38 -82.61
CA SER A 6 -5.94 24.03 -83.18
C SER A 6 -4.65 23.23 -82.90
N THR A 7 -4.61 21.97 -82.58
CA THR A 7 -5.50 20.80 -82.74
C THR A 7 -4.98 19.65 -81.93
N PHE A 8 -5.88 18.84 -81.40
CA PHE A 8 -5.63 17.53 -80.77
C PHE A 8 -5.17 16.50 -81.85
N PRO A 9 -4.47 15.41 -81.43
CA PRO A 9 -5.19 14.16 -81.43
C PRO A 9 -5.00 13.28 -80.19
N ARG A 10 -6.06 12.55 -79.90
CA ARG A 10 -6.23 11.47 -78.92
C ARG A 10 -5.27 10.31 -79.23
N PHE A 11 -4.62 9.76 -78.20
CA PHE A 11 -4.35 8.34 -78.14
C PHE A 11 -4.62 7.79 -76.71
N LEU A 12 -5.19 6.61 -76.73
CA LEU A 12 -5.86 5.83 -75.77
C LEU A 12 -4.92 5.19 -74.68
N ARG A 13 -5.38 5.18 -73.44
CA ARG A 13 -5.38 4.06 -72.49
C ARG A 13 -4.09 3.29 -72.27
N TYR A 14 -3.56 3.43 -70.99
CA TYR A 14 -3.44 2.28 -70.08
C TYR A 14 -3.32 2.84 -68.66
N ALA A 15 -4.37 2.61 -67.87
CA ALA A 15 -4.39 2.87 -66.44
C ALA A 15 -3.62 1.73 -65.75
N ALA A 16 -2.38 1.97 -65.34
CA ALA A 16 -1.72 1.13 -64.37
C ALA A 16 -2.02 1.67 -62.98
N SER A 17 -2.97 1.00 -62.28
CA SER A 17 -3.28 1.21 -60.89
C SER A 17 -2.06 0.78 -60.06
N LEU A 18 -1.21 1.75 -59.67
CA LEU A 18 -0.23 1.55 -58.62
C LEU A 18 -1.00 1.66 -57.30
N GLY A 19 -1.47 0.52 -56.79
CA GLY A 19 -1.94 0.41 -55.41
C GLY A 19 -0.76 0.67 -54.49
N ILE A 20 -0.73 1.88 -53.93
CA ILE A 20 0.11 2.17 -52.77
C ILE A 20 -0.52 1.38 -51.63
N PHE A 21 -0.01 0.18 -51.36
CA PHE A 21 -0.17 -0.48 -50.09
C PHE A 21 0.55 0.40 -49.04
N LEU A 22 -0.18 1.32 -48.46
CA LEU A 22 0.18 1.86 -47.18
C LEU A 22 0.17 0.66 -46.19
N CYS A 23 1.33 0.03 -46.04
CA CYS A 23 1.60 -0.78 -44.88
C CYS A 23 1.41 0.15 -43.68
N SER A 24 0.24 0.09 -43.06
CA SER A 24 0.05 0.57 -41.71
C SER A 24 1.04 -0.23 -40.86
N ILE A 25 2.19 0.38 -40.57
CA ILE A 25 3.04 -0.05 -39.48
C ILE A 25 2.09 -0.07 -38.26
N PRO A 26 1.88 -1.20 -37.61
CA PRO A 26 1.13 -1.18 -36.39
C PRO A 26 1.88 -0.20 -35.47
N THR A 27 1.27 0.91 -35.15
CA THR A 27 1.69 1.72 -34.03
C THR A 27 1.67 0.75 -32.85
N GLU A 28 2.85 0.33 -32.41
CA GLU A 28 3.03 -0.39 -31.18
C GLU A 28 2.23 0.37 -30.12
N ALA A 29 1.21 -0.26 -29.58
CA ALA A 29 0.42 0.36 -28.52
C ALA A 29 1.43 0.73 -27.44
N ALA A 30 1.50 2.03 -27.08
CA ALA A 30 2.46 2.52 -26.12
C ALA A 30 2.42 1.60 -24.89
N GLU A 31 3.57 1.08 -24.53
CA GLU A 31 3.70 0.13 -23.41
C GLU A 31 3.17 0.81 -22.16
N LYS A 32 2.21 0.15 -21.48
CA LYS A 32 1.59 0.72 -20.26
C LYS A 32 2.37 0.27 -19.04
N TYR A 33 2.94 1.24 -18.34
CA TYR A 33 3.71 0.98 -17.12
C TYR A 33 2.80 0.83 -15.89
N ASP A 34 3.18 -0.10 -15.03
CA ASP A 34 2.76 -0.21 -13.66
C ASP A 34 3.98 -0.49 -12.75
N PRO A 35 3.84 -0.48 -11.43
CA PRO A 35 4.97 -0.74 -10.52
C PRO A 35 5.65 -2.11 -10.70
N SER A 36 4.95 -3.10 -11.29
CA SER A 36 5.50 -4.44 -11.56
C SER A 36 6.16 -4.56 -12.94
N HIS A 37 6.08 -3.53 -13.76
CA HIS A 37 6.68 -3.52 -15.09
C HIS A 37 8.21 -3.67 -14.99
N PRO A 38 8.86 -4.55 -15.79
CA PRO A 38 10.30 -4.84 -15.67
C PRO A 38 11.20 -3.60 -15.71
N VAL A 39 10.87 -2.62 -16.55
CA VAL A 39 11.62 -1.36 -16.67
C VAL A 39 11.52 -0.56 -15.36
N VAL A 40 10.32 -0.46 -14.78
CA VAL A 40 10.09 0.26 -13.52
C VAL A 40 10.83 -0.45 -12.37
N MET A 41 10.70 -1.76 -12.29
CA MET A 41 11.41 -2.56 -11.27
C MET A 41 12.92 -2.40 -11.35
N GLU A 42 13.50 -2.36 -12.56
CA GLU A 42 14.93 -2.15 -12.76
C GLU A 42 15.37 -0.75 -12.35
N MET A 43 14.59 0.28 -12.68
CA MET A 43 14.85 1.65 -12.21
C MET A 43 14.83 1.73 -10.67
N VAL A 44 13.81 1.15 -10.04
CA VAL A 44 13.69 1.10 -8.58
C VAL A 44 14.89 0.36 -7.98
N ARG A 45 15.27 -0.80 -8.52
CA ARG A 45 16.42 -1.57 -8.08
C ARG A 45 17.71 -0.75 -8.11
N LYS A 46 17.96 -0.02 -9.20
CA LYS A 46 19.13 0.86 -9.33
C LYS A 46 19.09 2.02 -8.32
N GLY A 47 17.94 2.67 -8.17
CA GLY A 47 17.75 3.74 -7.19
C GLY A 47 17.99 3.27 -5.75
N VAL A 48 17.47 2.09 -5.39
CA VAL A 48 17.71 1.47 -4.07
C VAL A 48 19.18 1.12 -3.90
N ALA A 49 19.85 0.60 -4.93
CA ALA A 49 21.29 0.31 -4.88
C ALA A 49 22.12 1.59 -4.64
N TYR A 50 21.80 2.68 -5.34
CA TYR A 50 22.41 3.98 -5.10
C TYR A 50 22.21 4.44 -3.64
N LEU A 51 20.96 4.51 -3.16
CA LEU A 51 20.66 4.93 -1.78
C LEU A 51 21.33 4.04 -0.73
N SER A 52 21.53 2.75 -1.03
CA SER A 52 22.20 1.81 -0.13
C SER A 52 23.70 2.05 -0.05
N SER A 53 24.34 2.49 -1.14
CA SER A 53 25.77 2.71 -1.25
C SER A 53 26.20 4.14 -0.89
N ALA A 54 25.29 5.12 -0.96
CA ALA A 54 25.57 6.52 -0.64
C ALA A 54 26.03 6.68 0.81
N GLN A 55 26.81 7.71 1.08
CA GLN A 55 27.19 8.06 2.46
C GLN A 55 25.92 8.36 3.26
N THR A 56 25.92 7.99 4.53
CA THR A 56 24.74 8.19 5.39
C THR A 56 24.47 9.68 5.54
N SER A 57 23.45 10.19 4.88
CA SER A 57 22.93 11.53 5.10
C SER A 57 22.40 11.63 6.53
N SER A 58 22.58 12.78 7.18
CA SER A 58 22.07 13.04 8.52
C SER A 58 20.63 13.57 8.46
N GLY A 59 19.95 13.56 9.61
CA GLY A 59 18.64 14.19 9.74
C GLY A 59 17.55 13.61 8.82
N GLY A 60 16.69 14.48 8.29
CA GLY A 60 15.53 14.12 7.50
C GLY A 60 15.84 13.40 6.20
N GLU A 61 16.95 13.73 5.54
CA GLU A 61 17.39 13.07 4.30
C GLU A 61 17.72 11.59 4.54
N GLY A 62 18.46 11.30 5.62
CA GLY A 62 18.78 9.93 5.99
C GLY A 62 17.55 9.08 6.32
N ILE A 63 16.55 9.69 6.96
CA ILE A 63 15.26 9.06 7.26
C ILE A 63 14.48 8.80 5.97
N LEU A 64 14.42 9.78 5.06
CA LEU A 64 13.71 9.65 3.79
C LEU A 64 14.31 8.54 2.91
N ALA A 65 15.65 8.46 2.83
CA ALA A 65 16.35 7.41 2.12
C ALA A 65 16.06 6.02 2.74
N ALA A 66 16.08 5.92 4.07
CA ALA A 66 15.72 4.70 4.78
C ALA A 66 14.27 4.27 4.50
N LEU A 67 13.34 5.21 4.49
CA LEU A 67 11.93 4.98 4.16
C LEU A 67 11.76 4.49 2.72
N ALA A 68 12.45 5.12 1.76
CA ALA A 68 12.39 4.72 0.35
C ALA A 68 12.94 3.29 0.15
N ILE A 69 14.08 2.96 0.75
CA ILE A 69 14.65 1.60 0.71
C ILE A 69 13.68 0.58 1.33
N TYR A 70 13.14 0.89 2.52
CA TYR A 70 12.24 -0.01 3.23
C TYR A 70 10.93 -0.28 2.46
N LYS A 71 10.36 0.75 1.84
CA LYS A 71 9.10 0.64 1.07
C LYS A 71 9.24 0.02 -0.31
N ALA A 72 10.45 -0.02 -0.87
CA ALA A 72 10.70 -0.51 -2.23
C ALA A 72 10.61 -2.04 -2.38
N ASP A 73 10.43 -2.81 -1.31
CA ASP A 73 10.37 -4.30 -1.28
C ASP A 73 11.60 -5.04 -1.86
N VAL A 74 12.58 -4.31 -2.36
CA VAL A 74 13.81 -4.91 -2.93
C VAL A 74 14.70 -5.48 -1.82
N ASN A 75 14.71 -4.83 -0.66
CA ASN A 75 15.43 -5.22 0.55
C ASN A 75 14.69 -4.69 1.79
N SER A 76 13.40 -4.92 1.90
CA SER A 76 12.56 -4.38 2.97
C SER A 76 12.81 -5.08 4.32
N SER A 77 14.04 -4.90 4.81
CA SER A 77 14.44 -5.41 6.12
C SER A 77 14.78 -4.25 7.05
N PRO A 78 14.28 -4.26 8.29
CA PRO A 78 14.74 -3.31 9.31
C PRO A 78 16.23 -3.47 9.64
N ASP A 79 16.82 -4.63 9.34
CA ASP A 79 18.26 -4.89 9.52
C ASP A 79 19.14 -4.35 8.40
N HIS A 80 18.56 -3.87 7.28
CA HIS A 80 19.33 -3.20 6.24
C HIS A 80 20.12 -2.01 6.84
N PRO A 81 21.44 -1.88 6.62
CA PRO A 81 22.28 -0.90 7.33
C PRO A 81 21.75 0.53 7.25
N ARG A 82 21.27 0.95 6.08
CA ARG A 82 20.70 2.31 5.87
C ARG A 82 19.35 2.48 6.58
N VAL A 83 18.51 1.44 6.59
CA VAL A 83 17.22 1.45 7.30
C VAL A 83 17.47 1.55 8.80
N LYS A 84 18.39 0.73 9.32
CA LYS A 84 18.78 0.76 10.75
C LYS A 84 19.36 2.11 11.16
N ALA A 85 20.19 2.72 10.32
CA ALA A 85 20.70 4.07 10.56
C ALA A 85 19.55 5.10 10.60
N GLY A 86 18.60 5.04 9.66
CA GLY A 86 17.42 5.90 9.64
C GLY A 86 16.54 5.72 10.88
N ILE A 87 16.31 4.48 11.33
CA ILE A 87 15.58 4.17 12.58
C ILE A 87 16.27 4.82 13.78
N ASN A 88 17.59 4.71 13.88
CA ASN A 88 18.35 5.32 14.98
C ASN A 88 18.23 6.85 14.99
N ILE A 89 18.30 7.49 13.82
CA ILE A 89 18.07 8.94 13.68
C ILE A 89 16.65 9.30 14.11
N ALA A 90 15.64 8.56 13.64
CA ALA A 90 14.24 8.76 13.95
C ALA A 90 13.95 8.63 15.46
N ARG A 91 14.51 7.62 16.12
CA ARG A 91 14.41 7.44 17.57
C ARG A 91 15.10 8.54 18.35
N GLY A 92 16.26 9.02 17.86
CA GLY A 92 16.91 10.19 18.45
C GLY A 92 16.05 11.46 18.37
N MET A 93 15.29 11.64 17.28
CA MET A 93 14.30 12.74 17.17
C MET A 93 13.12 12.55 18.12
N ALA A 94 12.61 11.31 18.24
CA ALA A 94 11.53 10.98 19.17
C ALA A 94 11.92 11.22 20.63
N ASP A 95 13.14 10.88 21.01
CA ASP A 95 13.67 11.14 22.35
C ASP A 95 13.74 12.67 22.66
N LYS A 96 14.19 13.46 21.67
CA LYS A 96 14.13 14.93 21.77
C LYS A 96 12.68 15.42 21.89
N ALA A 97 11.75 14.87 21.10
CA ALA A 97 10.34 15.20 21.16
C ALA A 97 9.75 14.96 22.55
N ALA A 98 10.09 13.83 23.20
CA ALA A 98 9.63 13.49 24.54
C ALA A 98 10.17 14.40 25.66
N ARG A 99 11.34 15.02 25.45
CA ARG A 99 12.03 15.87 26.47
C ARG A 99 11.89 17.38 26.25
N GLY A 100 11.19 17.80 25.21
CA GLY A 100 11.09 19.20 24.78
C GLY A 100 11.88 19.41 23.48
N PHE A 101 11.14 19.47 22.38
CA PHE A 101 11.72 19.51 21.05
C PHE A 101 12.28 20.90 20.71
N HIS A 102 13.56 20.95 20.36
CA HIS A 102 14.16 22.14 19.80
C HIS A 102 13.94 22.16 18.28
N TRP A 103 13.26 23.22 17.80
CA TRP A 103 12.87 23.33 16.39
C TRP A 103 14.02 23.88 15.55
N GLU A 104 14.43 23.08 14.56
CA GLU A 104 15.35 23.46 13.48
C GLU A 104 14.57 23.80 12.21
N HIS A 105 15.21 24.38 11.23
CA HIS A 105 14.56 24.84 10.00
C HIS A 105 13.81 23.72 9.26
N ASP A 106 14.37 22.53 9.18
CA ASP A 106 13.81 21.37 8.48
C ASP A 106 12.95 20.42 9.35
N SER A 107 12.76 20.77 10.63
CA SER A 107 12.09 19.90 11.61
C SER A 107 10.68 19.48 11.19
N MET A 108 9.93 20.39 10.52
CA MET A 108 8.58 20.10 10.03
C MET A 108 8.54 19.10 8.85
N TYR A 109 9.67 18.80 8.22
CA TYR A 109 9.81 17.71 7.27
C TYR A 109 10.34 16.46 7.94
N SER A 110 11.41 16.60 8.72
CA SER A 110 12.15 15.47 9.28
C SER A 110 11.40 14.75 10.40
N LEU A 111 10.66 15.46 11.25
CA LEU A 111 9.93 14.85 12.37
C LEU A 111 8.75 13.98 11.89
N PRO A 112 7.88 14.42 10.95
CA PRO A 112 6.88 13.52 10.35
C PRO A 112 7.49 12.32 9.63
N LEU A 113 8.61 12.50 8.90
CA LEU A 113 9.32 11.40 8.24
C LEU A 113 9.82 10.36 9.25
N ALA A 114 10.34 10.82 10.41
CA ALA A 114 10.76 9.95 11.51
C ALA A 114 9.60 9.10 12.01
N GLY A 115 8.47 9.72 12.28
CA GLY A 115 7.26 9.02 12.72
C GLY A 115 6.74 8.02 11.68
N MET A 116 6.76 8.40 10.38
CA MET A 116 6.36 7.50 9.29
C MET A 116 7.28 6.27 9.17
N LEU A 117 8.59 6.45 9.30
CA LEU A 117 9.55 5.33 9.26
C LEU A 117 9.28 4.36 10.42
N LEU A 118 9.21 4.88 11.64
CA LEU A 118 8.98 4.06 12.84
C LEU A 118 7.63 3.30 12.76
N ALA A 119 6.57 3.99 12.35
CA ALA A 119 5.25 3.39 12.19
C ALA A 119 5.20 2.34 11.07
N SER A 120 5.99 2.52 10.00
CA SER A 120 6.08 1.56 8.89
C SER A 120 6.86 0.30 9.27
N VAL A 121 7.91 0.44 10.09
CA VAL A 121 8.77 -0.68 10.47
C VAL A 121 8.12 -1.53 11.57
N ASN A 122 7.75 -0.93 12.69
CA ASN A 122 7.10 -1.64 13.78
C ASN A 122 6.33 -0.67 14.70
N PRO A 123 5.03 -0.44 14.45
CA PRO A 123 4.25 0.53 15.22
C PRO A 123 4.05 0.12 16.69
N VAL A 124 4.20 -1.16 17.02
CA VAL A 124 4.05 -1.65 18.38
C VAL A 124 5.34 -1.42 19.19
N GLU A 125 6.48 -1.78 18.63
CA GLU A 125 7.79 -1.59 19.27
C GLU A 125 8.09 -0.11 19.51
N TYR A 126 7.79 0.74 18.53
CA TYR A 126 8.08 2.17 18.57
C TYR A 126 6.89 3.03 19.03
N ALA A 127 5.88 2.43 19.68
CA ALA A 127 4.65 3.12 20.06
C ALA A 127 4.89 4.42 20.87
N ASN A 128 5.82 4.39 21.83
CA ASN A 128 6.17 5.55 22.65
C ASN A 128 6.88 6.65 21.85
N ASP A 129 7.80 6.26 20.98
CA ASP A 129 8.54 7.17 20.09
C ASP A 129 7.56 7.86 19.13
N ILE A 130 6.68 7.10 18.51
CA ILE A 130 5.65 7.58 17.60
C ILE A 130 4.69 8.53 18.30
N LYS A 131 4.27 8.20 19.52
CA LYS A 131 3.40 9.05 20.34
C LYS A 131 4.05 10.38 20.67
N ALA A 132 5.34 10.39 21.06
CA ALA A 132 6.07 11.61 21.34
C ALA A 132 6.15 12.53 20.12
N ILE A 133 6.44 11.97 18.94
CA ILE A 133 6.46 12.72 17.67
C ILE A 133 5.05 13.27 17.36
N ARG A 134 3.99 12.45 17.49
CA ARG A 134 2.62 12.88 17.24
C ARG A 134 2.24 14.05 18.13
N ASP A 135 2.45 13.93 19.44
CA ASP A 135 2.06 14.94 20.40
C ASP A 135 2.80 16.25 20.15
N THR A 136 4.11 16.19 19.86
CA THR A 136 4.92 17.35 19.47
C THR A 136 4.39 18.06 18.22
N LEU A 137 3.96 17.30 17.20
CA LEU A 137 3.39 17.87 15.97
C LEU A 137 1.99 18.45 16.20
N VAL A 138 1.16 17.82 17.05
CA VAL A 138 -0.15 18.35 17.43
C VAL A 138 0.00 19.69 18.16
N ASP A 139 0.96 19.78 19.09
CA ASP A 139 1.26 21.01 19.83
C ASP A 139 1.83 22.11 18.95
N ALA A 140 2.54 21.74 17.86
CA ALA A 140 3.09 22.68 16.87
C ALA A 140 2.04 23.23 15.90
N GLN A 141 0.82 22.66 15.89
CA GLN A 141 -0.24 23.16 15.00
C GLN A 141 -0.66 24.57 15.39
N ARG A 142 -0.64 25.47 14.42
CA ARG A 142 -0.98 26.87 14.62
C ARG A 142 -2.47 27.07 14.94
N PRO A 143 -2.85 28.21 15.56
CA PRO A 143 -4.24 28.51 15.87
C PRO A 143 -5.16 28.49 14.63
N ASN A 144 -4.65 28.89 13.44
CA ASN A 144 -5.39 28.83 12.19
C ASN A 144 -5.52 27.42 11.59
N GLY A 145 -4.92 26.40 12.22
CA GLY A 145 -4.94 25.01 11.77
C GLY A 145 -3.79 24.63 10.83
N GLY A 146 -2.97 25.57 10.38
CA GLY A 146 -1.80 25.31 9.54
C GLY A 146 -0.59 24.82 10.32
N PHE A 147 0.43 24.40 9.57
CA PHE A 147 1.78 24.11 10.06
C PHE A 147 2.78 24.99 9.30
N GLY A 148 3.95 25.19 9.83
CA GLY A 148 4.95 26.05 9.18
C GLY A 148 6.26 26.02 9.92
N TYR A 149 7.28 26.69 9.33
CA TYR A 149 8.58 26.79 9.95
C TYR A 149 8.47 27.29 11.40
N MET A 150 9.14 26.58 12.28
CA MET A 150 9.18 26.89 13.69
C MET A 150 10.52 27.53 13.99
N SER A 151 10.51 28.70 14.62
CA SER A 151 11.68 29.32 15.22
C SER A 151 11.37 29.64 16.68
N GLU A 152 12.38 29.84 17.52
CA GLU A 152 12.19 30.08 18.96
C GLU A 152 11.20 31.23 19.24
N ASN A 153 11.10 32.20 18.34
CA ASN A 153 10.22 33.37 18.45
C ASN A 153 8.90 33.21 17.65
N ALA A 154 8.80 32.22 16.76
CA ALA A 154 7.64 32.03 15.86
C ALA A 154 6.62 31.02 16.38
N HIS A 155 6.90 30.36 17.49
CA HIS A 155 6.00 29.37 18.12
C HIS A 155 4.56 29.85 18.35
N ARG A 156 4.37 31.16 18.44
CA ARG A 156 3.10 31.77 18.79
C ARG A 156 2.65 32.89 17.85
N ALA A 157 3.41 33.18 16.81
CA ALA A 157 2.93 34.15 15.82
C ALA A 157 1.72 33.57 15.12
N ALA A 158 0.57 34.08 15.46
CA ALA A 158 -0.69 33.82 14.81
C ALA A 158 -0.56 34.22 13.34
N GLY A 159 -0.14 33.33 12.48
CA GLY A 159 -0.18 33.96 11.20
C GLY A 159 -0.05 33.06 9.99
N GLN A 160 1.05 32.49 9.72
CA GLN A 160 1.27 31.94 8.39
C GLN A 160 1.53 30.42 8.44
N GLY A 161 0.65 29.63 7.82
CA GLY A 161 0.93 28.23 7.52
C GLY A 161 1.73 28.12 6.24
N ASP A 162 2.63 27.16 6.17
CA ASP A 162 3.43 26.82 5.00
C ASP A 162 2.88 25.56 4.33
N ILE A 163 2.39 25.72 3.11
CA ILE A 163 1.69 24.64 2.37
C ILE A 163 2.65 23.49 2.06
N SER A 164 3.96 23.77 1.85
CA SER A 164 4.92 22.73 1.49
C SER A 164 5.12 21.67 2.59
N GLN A 165 4.94 22.03 3.85
CA GLN A 165 5.17 21.17 5.01
C GLN A 165 3.96 20.35 5.41
N ILE A 166 2.76 20.87 5.15
CA ILE A 166 1.49 20.27 5.60
C ILE A 166 1.31 18.82 5.10
N GLN A 167 1.68 18.53 3.85
CA GLN A 167 1.53 17.19 3.29
C GLN A 167 2.29 16.12 4.09
N TYR A 168 3.44 16.45 4.68
CA TYR A 168 4.23 15.50 5.48
C TYR A 168 3.56 15.20 6.82
N VAL A 169 3.09 16.25 7.50
CA VAL A 169 2.36 16.09 8.77
C VAL A 169 1.07 15.29 8.55
N MET A 170 0.30 15.62 7.51
CA MET A 170 -0.93 14.90 7.20
C MET A 170 -0.68 13.45 6.79
N LEU A 171 0.40 13.19 6.04
CA LEU A 171 0.76 11.81 5.67
C LEU A 171 1.19 11.00 6.90
N PHE A 172 1.92 11.60 7.83
CA PHE A 172 2.25 10.94 9.10
C PHE A 172 0.98 10.65 9.90
N PHE A 173 0.08 11.60 10.09
CA PHE A 173 -1.17 11.38 10.80
C PHE A 173 -2.03 10.30 10.13
N TRP A 174 -2.08 10.31 8.79
CA TRP A 174 -2.74 9.25 8.04
C TRP A 174 -2.08 7.88 8.29
N THR A 175 -0.75 7.80 8.30
CA THR A 175 0.00 6.56 8.62
C THR A 175 -0.37 6.05 10.02
N LEU A 176 -0.55 6.95 10.99
CA LEU A 176 -0.99 6.58 12.34
C LEU A 176 -2.40 5.98 12.35
N THR A 177 -3.34 6.57 11.59
CA THR A 177 -4.70 6.02 11.49
C THR A 177 -4.71 4.63 10.88
N GLN A 178 -3.74 4.30 10.03
CA GLN A 178 -3.58 2.96 9.45
C GLN A 178 -3.01 1.96 10.46
N ALA A 179 -2.15 2.43 11.35
CA ALA A 179 -1.57 1.63 12.43
C ALA A 179 -2.49 1.53 13.68
N ASP A 180 -3.75 1.99 13.58
CA ASP A 180 -4.71 2.09 14.71
C ASP A 180 -4.19 2.96 15.87
N ILE A 181 -3.30 3.90 15.60
CA ILE A 181 -2.82 4.88 16.58
C ILE A 181 -3.71 6.12 16.49
N ASP A 182 -4.23 6.55 17.62
CA ASP A 182 -5.16 7.68 17.67
C ASP A 182 -4.50 8.99 17.25
N VAL A 183 -5.20 9.75 16.40
CA VAL A 183 -4.85 11.10 15.99
C VAL A 183 -6.00 12.03 16.34
N PRO A 184 -5.73 13.18 17.01
CA PRO A 184 -6.79 14.11 17.35
C PRO A 184 -7.55 14.59 16.11
N GLN A 185 -8.83 14.19 16.00
CA GLN A 185 -9.67 14.56 14.86
C GLN A 185 -9.81 16.08 14.68
N ASP A 186 -9.74 16.82 15.78
CA ASP A 186 -9.78 18.28 15.74
C ASP A 186 -8.57 18.86 15.00
N SER A 187 -7.39 18.29 15.16
CA SER A 187 -6.18 18.69 14.42
C SER A 187 -6.37 18.51 12.91
N LEU A 188 -6.90 17.37 12.49
CA LEU A 188 -7.20 17.09 11.07
C LEU A 188 -8.25 18.06 10.51
N LYS A 189 -9.34 18.30 11.24
CA LYS A 189 -10.41 19.25 10.83
C LYS A 189 -9.89 20.67 10.67
N ARG A 190 -9.11 21.16 11.65
CA ARG A 190 -8.50 22.49 11.58
C ARG A 190 -7.58 22.62 10.37
N CYS A 191 -6.79 21.57 10.07
CA CYS A 191 -5.93 21.56 8.90
C CYS A 191 -6.73 21.62 7.59
N ILE A 192 -7.81 20.84 7.45
CA ILE A 192 -8.69 20.90 6.27
C ILE A 192 -9.28 22.31 6.11
N THR A 193 -9.80 22.89 7.19
CA THR A 193 -10.35 24.24 7.18
C THR A 193 -9.31 25.28 6.75
N PHE A 194 -8.08 25.17 7.26
CA PHE A 194 -6.97 26.00 6.85
C PHE A 194 -6.68 25.85 5.35
N LEU A 195 -6.56 24.62 4.84
CA LEU A 195 -6.27 24.37 3.43
C LEU A 195 -7.38 24.88 2.50
N MET A 196 -8.65 24.76 2.91
CA MET A 196 -9.78 25.36 2.17
C MET A 196 -9.69 26.89 2.11
N SER A 197 -9.35 27.53 3.23
CA SER A 197 -9.21 28.98 3.30
C SER A 197 -7.99 29.52 2.57
N ALA A 198 -6.94 28.69 2.45
CA ALA A 198 -5.70 29.03 1.77
C ALA A 198 -5.74 28.79 0.24
N GLN A 199 -6.77 28.10 -0.26
CA GLN A 199 -6.90 27.83 -1.69
C GLN A 199 -7.19 29.12 -2.47
N LEU A 200 -6.35 29.40 -3.46
CA LEU A 200 -6.50 30.56 -4.33
C LEU A 200 -7.70 30.42 -5.28
N ASN A 201 -8.11 31.54 -5.88
CA ASN A 201 -9.23 31.57 -6.81
C ASN A 201 -9.00 30.68 -8.04
N ASP A 202 -7.76 30.52 -8.46
CA ASP A 202 -7.37 29.66 -9.58
C ASP A 202 -7.34 28.16 -9.23
N GLY A 203 -7.57 27.82 -7.96
CA GLY A 203 -7.63 26.44 -7.45
C GLY A 203 -6.31 25.90 -6.91
N GLY A 204 -5.20 26.61 -7.06
CA GLY A 204 -3.92 26.25 -6.48
C GLY A 204 -3.74 26.74 -5.05
N TRP A 205 -2.55 26.54 -4.48
CA TRP A 205 -2.17 27.01 -3.15
C TRP A 205 -0.91 27.88 -3.23
N PRO A 206 -0.83 28.98 -2.45
CA PRO A 206 0.38 29.79 -2.33
C PRO A 206 1.41 29.10 -1.44
N TYR A 207 2.64 29.63 -1.39
CA TYR A 207 3.66 29.13 -0.49
C TYR A 207 3.27 29.28 0.99
N GLN A 208 2.77 30.46 1.34
CA GLN A 208 2.32 30.78 2.70
C GLN A 208 0.89 31.35 2.68
N SER A 209 0.12 31.09 3.74
CA SER A 209 -1.23 31.64 3.88
C SER A 209 -1.32 32.35 5.25
N PRO A 210 -1.98 33.54 5.32
CA PRO A 210 -2.80 34.18 4.31
C PRO A 210 -2.01 35.12 3.38
N ASP A 211 -1.39 34.63 2.34
CA ASP A 211 -0.82 35.45 1.28
C ASP A 211 -1.79 35.49 0.08
N THR A 212 -2.67 36.48 0.07
CA THR A 212 -3.64 36.67 -1.02
C THR A 212 -3.01 37.18 -2.31
N ALA A 213 -1.76 37.63 -2.28
CA ALA A 213 -0.99 38.07 -3.44
C ALA A 213 -0.06 36.97 -3.98
N GLY A 214 0.03 35.84 -3.26
CA GLY A 214 0.86 34.71 -3.65
C GLY A 214 0.35 34.03 -4.92
N THR A 215 1.30 33.50 -5.70
CA THR A 215 1.01 32.68 -6.88
C THR A 215 1.18 31.22 -6.56
N ALA A 216 0.28 30.38 -7.07
CA ALA A 216 0.45 28.93 -6.98
C ALA A 216 1.51 28.46 -7.98
N THR A 217 2.32 27.50 -7.54
CA THR A 217 3.17 26.67 -8.41
C THR A 217 2.61 25.26 -8.44
N HIS A 218 2.99 24.44 -9.43
CA HIS A 218 2.58 23.05 -9.47
C HIS A 218 2.98 22.28 -8.21
N SER A 219 4.19 22.55 -7.68
CA SER A 219 4.69 21.89 -6.47
C SER A 219 3.85 22.23 -5.23
N LEU A 220 3.48 23.50 -5.07
CA LEU A 220 2.66 23.96 -3.95
C LEU A 220 1.20 23.51 -4.08
N ALA A 221 0.65 23.58 -5.30
CA ALA A 221 -0.69 23.06 -5.58
C ALA A 221 -0.77 21.56 -5.29
N ALA A 222 0.25 20.77 -5.68
CA ALA A 222 0.33 19.35 -5.37
C ALA A 222 0.44 19.10 -3.86
N ALA A 223 1.26 19.90 -3.14
CA ALA A 223 1.39 19.79 -1.69
C ALA A 223 0.09 20.12 -0.94
N GLY A 224 -0.58 21.21 -1.32
CA GLY A 224 -1.86 21.62 -0.73
C GLY A 224 -2.97 20.61 -1.01
N PHE A 225 -3.08 20.17 -2.26
CA PHE A 225 -4.11 19.21 -2.67
C PHE A 225 -3.90 17.84 -2.01
N SER A 226 -2.66 17.32 -2.00
CA SER A 226 -2.36 16.07 -1.32
C SER A 226 -2.64 16.16 0.18
N GLY A 227 -2.19 17.22 0.87
CA GLY A 227 -2.49 17.43 2.28
C GLY A 227 -3.98 17.47 2.60
N PHE A 228 -4.78 18.13 1.74
CA PHE A 228 -6.24 18.20 1.85
C PHE A 228 -6.90 16.82 1.73
N LEU A 229 -6.55 16.06 0.68
CA LEU A 229 -7.12 14.74 0.44
C LEU A 229 -6.70 13.73 1.52
N ILE A 230 -5.43 13.73 1.93
CA ILE A 230 -4.89 12.87 2.99
C ILE A 230 -5.63 13.12 4.32
N ALA A 231 -5.77 14.38 4.72
CA ALA A 231 -6.47 14.73 5.95
C ALA A 231 -7.96 14.33 5.89
N GLY A 232 -8.60 14.47 4.74
CA GLY A 232 -9.98 14.05 4.51
C GLY A 232 -10.16 12.53 4.59
N ASP A 233 -9.23 11.75 4.04
CA ASP A 233 -9.27 10.30 4.15
C ASP A 233 -8.98 9.82 5.58
N ALA A 234 -8.03 10.45 6.28
CA ALA A 234 -7.75 10.18 7.70
C ALA A 234 -9.00 10.39 8.58
N LEU A 235 -9.87 11.34 8.23
CA LEU A 235 -11.17 11.56 8.88
C LEU A 235 -12.28 10.62 8.36
N GLY A 236 -12.00 9.76 7.37
CA GLY A 236 -12.97 8.87 6.76
C GLY A 236 -14.02 9.55 5.88
N LEU A 237 -13.73 10.77 5.38
CA LEU A 237 -14.71 11.55 4.59
C LEU A 237 -14.98 10.96 3.20
N TYR A 238 -14.08 10.15 2.64
CA TYR A 238 -14.17 9.63 1.26
C TYR A 238 -14.53 8.15 1.16
N ARG A 239 -14.41 7.39 2.24
CA ARG A 239 -14.60 5.92 2.27
C ARG A 239 -16.01 5.45 1.89
N SER A 240 -17.04 6.28 2.10
CA SER A 240 -18.41 5.95 1.75
C SER A 240 -18.65 5.86 0.23
N LYS A 241 -18.03 6.74 -0.56
CA LYS A 241 -18.20 6.75 -2.02
C LYS A 241 -17.60 5.49 -2.68
N TRP A 242 -16.49 5.01 -2.17
CA TRP A 242 -15.88 3.79 -2.71
C TRP A 242 -16.73 2.55 -2.40
N ALA A 243 -17.32 2.48 -1.21
CA ALA A 243 -18.24 1.42 -0.82
C ALA A 243 -19.56 1.49 -1.64
N GLU A 244 -20.11 2.70 -1.82
CA GLU A 244 -21.33 2.95 -2.61
C GLU A 244 -21.16 2.52 -4.08
N ASN A 245 -20.02 2.82 -4.72
CA ASN A 245 -19.74 2.41 -6.10
C ASN A 245 -19.62 0.88 -6.26
N GLN A 246 -19.11 0.17 -5.26
CA GLN A 246 -19.08 -1.30 -5.28
C GLN A 246 -20.46 -1.93 -5.10
N GLU A 247 -21.36 -1.29 -4.36
CA GLU A 247 -22.75 -1.70 -4.21
C GLU A 247 -23.55 -1.45 -5.52
N GLU A 248 -23.32 -0.32 -6.21
CA GLU A 248 -23.96 0.01 -7.50
C GLU A 248 -23.53 -0.93 -8.64
N GLU A 249 -22.31 -1.45 -8.62
CA GLU A 249 -21.82 -2.44 -9.58
C GLU A 249 -22.40 -3.85 -9.35
N GLY A 250 -23.26 -4.04 -8.34
CA GLY A 250 -23.96 -5.30 -8.06
C GLY A 250 -23.03 -6.43 -7.59
N ILE A 251 -21.84 -6.07 -7.18
CA ILE A 251 -20.75 -6.98 -6.86
C ILE A 251 -20.94 -7.65 -5.49
N VAL A 252 -21.72 -7.03 -4.57
CA VAL A 252 -21.93 -7.56 -3.22
C VAL A 252 -23.37 -8.06 -3.04
N PRO A 253 -23.59 -9.37 -2.86
CA PRO A 253 -24.93 -9.89 -2.54
C PRO A 253 -25.52 -9.25 -1.28
N ILE A 254 -26.82 -8.97 -1.28
CA ILE A 254 -27.55 -8.29 -0.18
C ILE A 254 -27.29 -8.93 1.19
N ALA A 255 -27.10 -10.27 1.25
CA ALA A 255 -26.81 -10.97 2.50
C ALA A 255 -25.43 -10.62 3.11
N PHE A 256 -24.57 -9.97 2.35
CA PHE A 256 -23.22 -9.57 2.75
C PHE A 256 -23.02 -8.05 2.72
N GLN A 257 -24.06 -7.32 2.34
CA GLN A 257 -24.02 -5.87 2.49
C GLN A 257 -23.85 -5.55 3.97
N ARG A 258 -22.92 -4.68 4.25
CA ARG A 258 -22.57 -4.28 5.62
C ARG A 258 -23.84 -3.85 6.33
N VAL A 259 -24.32 -4.63 7.30
CA VAL A 259 -25.09 -4.05 8.38
C VAL A 259 -24.13 -3.11 9.08
N VAL A 260 -24.18 -1.84 8.70
CA VAL A 260 -23.52 -0.78 9.44
C VAL A 260 -24.22 -0.81 10.80
N ALA A 261 -23.67 -1.60 11.71
CA ALA A 261 -23.96 -1.40 13.10
C ALA A 261 -23.71 0.08 13.32
N ASP A 262 -24.76 0.78 13.69
CA ASP A 262 -24.78 2.20 14.00
C ASP A 262 -23.80 2.50 15.14
N GLU A 263 -22.52 2.32 14.92
CA GLU A 263 -21.52 3.05 15.62
C GLU A 263 -21.64 4.48 15.07
N LYS A 264 -22.51 5.23 15.75
CA LYS A 264 -22.54 6.68 15.75
C LYS A 264 -21.21 7.25 16.27
N LYS A 265 -20.09 6.91 15.66
CA LYS A 265 -18.96 7.83 15.57
C LYS A 265 -19.54 8.97 14.74
N LYS A 266 -19.96 10.05 15.41
CA LYS A 266 -20.39 11.29 14.79
C LYS A 266 -19.38 11.59 13.68
N LYS A 267 -19.75 11.34 12.41
CA LYS A 267 -18.95 11.80 11.27
C LYS A 267 -18.68 13.28 11.53
N PRO A 268 -17.44 13.75 11.43
CA PRO A 268 -17.17 15.16 11.64
C PRO A 268 -18.08 15.95 10.71
N ALA A 269 -18.85 16.87 11.28
CA ALA A 269 -19.76 17.72 10.51
C ALA A 269 -18.90 18.71 9.70
N MET A 270 -18.46 18.30 8.52
CA MET A 270 -17.84 19.15 7.51
C MET A 270 -18.80 19.25 6.32
N ASP A 271 -18.93 20.47 5.78
CA ASP A 271 -19.79 20.71 4.63
C ASP A 271 -19.24 20.00 3.38
N ARG A 272 -19.95 18.97 2.95
CA ARG A 272 -19.59 18.17 1.79
C ARG A 272 -19.49 18.98 0.52
N ALA A 273 -20.37 19.94 0.33
CA ALA A 273 -20.37 20.79 -0.86
C ALA A 273 -19.10 21.64 -0.95
N GLN A 274 -18.61 22.14 0.20
CA GLN A 274 -17.35 22.89 0.25
C GLN A 274 -16.13 21.99 -0.02
N LEU A 275 -16.12 20.77 0.50
CA LEU A 275 -15.06 19.80 0.22
C LEU A 275 -15.00 19.46 -1.29
N ASP A 276 -16.13 19.11 -1.89
CA ASP A 276 -16.23 18.78 -3.31
C ASP A 276 -15.89 20.00 -4.20
N ALA A 277 -16.25 21.22 -3.80
CA ALA A 277 -15.87 22.45 -4.50
C ALA A 277 -14.35 22.69 -4.46
N THR A 278 -13.69 22.42 -3.32
CA THR A 278 -12.23 22.53 -3.17
C THR A 278 -11.51 21.53 -4.07
N ILE A 279 -11.97 20.27 -4.10
CA ILE A 279 -11.44 19.23 -5.00
C ILE A 279 -11.58 19.70 -6.45
N LYS A 280 -12.77 20.12 -6.84
CA LYS A 280 -13.06 20.55 -8.23
C LYS A 280 -12.19 21.72 -8.68
N LYS A 281 -11.96 22.71 -7.82
CA LYS A 281 -11.06 23.84 -8.11
C LYS A 281 -9.62 23.36 -8.32
N ALA A 282 -9.12 22.43 -7.48
CA ALA A 282 -7.79 21.87 -7.61
C ALA A 282 -7.63 21.08 -8.92
N GLU A 283 -8.60 20.24 -9.29
CA GLU A 283 -8.59 19.52 -10.56
C GLU A 283 -8.57 20.47 -11.76
N ASN A 284 -9.36 21.57 -11.70
CA ASN A 284 -9.36 22.60 -12.74
C ASN A 284 -8.00 23.30 -12.83
N TYR A 285 -7.30 23.55 -11.71
CA TYR A 285 -5.96 24.12 -11.71
C TYR A 285 -4.99 23.27 -12.52
N PHE A 286 -4.93 21.96 -12.29
CA PHE A 286 -4.03 21.06 -12.99
C PHE A 286 -4.42 20.84 -14.46
N SER A 287 -5.70 20.72 -14.76
CA SER A 287 -6.17 20.54 -16.15
C SER A 287 -5.94 21.78 -17.02
N ALA A 288 -6.03 22.98 -16.43
CA ALA A 288 -5.80 24.22 -17.16
C ALA A 288 -4.30 24.58 -17.34
N ARG A 289 -3.41 23.90 -16.64
CA ARG A 289 -1.97 24.20 -16.61
C ARG A 289 -1.16 22.93 -16.82
N PRO A 290 -0.82 22.57 -18.09
CA PRO A 290 0.08 21.46 -18.35
C PRO A 290 1.37 21.63 -17.57
N TYR A 291 1.85 20.55 -16.99
CA TYR A 291 3.07 20.60 -16.19
C TYR A 291 4.27 20.92 -17.06
N THR A 292 5.00 21.94 -16.67
CA THR A 292 6.33 22.23 -17.19
C THR A 292 7.35 21.96 -16.08
N ARG A 293 8.45 21.31 -16.45
CA ARG A 293 9.50 20.94 -15.49
C ARG A 293 10.02 22.17 -14.75
N SER A 294 10.10 22.08 -13.43
CA SER A 294 10.64 23.13 -12.56
C SER A 294 11.83 22.59 -11.77
N THR A 295 12.57 23.47 -11.10
CA THR A 295 13.66 23.10 -10.20
C THR A 295 13.21 22.18 -9.05
N TRP A 296 11.93 22.21 -8.66
CA TRP A 296 11.32 21.35 -7.63
C TRP A 296 10.63 20.12 -8.23
N HIS A 297 11.11 19.58 -9.35
CA HIS A 297 10.50 18.49 -10.10
C HIS A 297 10.20 17.25 -9.24
N TYR A 298 11.19 16.74 -8.51
CA TYR A 298 11.02 15.52 -7.70
C TYR A 298 10.09 15.72 -6.52
N TYR A 299 10.12 16.89 -5.91
CA TYR A 299 9.17 17.26 -4.88
C TYR A 299 7.73 17.32 -5.42
N TYR A 300 7.54 17.91 -6.61
CA TYR A 300 6.25 17.90 -7.29
C TYR A 300 5.77 16.49 -7.59
N MET A 301 6.62 15.63 -8.17
CA MET A 301 6.26 14.25 -8.48
C MET A 301 5.83 13.48 -7.24
N TYR A 302 6.54 13.67 -6.12
CA TYR A 302 6.17 13.06 -4.85
C TYR A 302 4.80 13.53 -4.33
N GLY A 303 4.44 14.79 -4.51
CA GLY A 303 3.10 15.32 -4.23
C GLY A 303 2.05 14.82 -5.22
N LYS A 304 2.42 14.72 -6.52
CA LYS A 304 1.54 14.25 -7.59
C LYS A 304 1.07 12.82 -7.33
N GLU A 305 1.97 11.91 -7.03
CA GLU A 305 1.63 10.52 -6.73
C GLU A 305 0.58 10.43 -5.61
N ARG A 306 0.71 11.28 -4.58
CA ARG A 306 -0.22 11.30 -3.46
C ARG A 306 -1.60 11.80 -3.85
N TYR A 307 -1.69 13.01 -4.42
CA TYR A 307 -3.01 13.56 -4.72
C TYR A 307 -3.74 12.72 -5.77
N GLU A 308 -3.06 12.16 -6.75
CA GLU A 308 -3.66 11.26 -7.74
C GLU A 308 -4.16 9.96 -7.09
N SER A 309 -3.36 9.34 -6.22
CA SER A 309 -3.76 8.11 -5.52
C SER A 309 -4.95 8.32 -4.58
N PHE A 310 -5.00 9.43 -3.85
CA PHE A 310 -6.15 9.76 -3.01
C PHE A 310 -7.36 10.22 -3.84
N LEU A 311 -7.15 10.83 -5.00
CA LEU A 311 -8.22 11.21 -5.91
C LEU A 311 -8.90 9.96 -6.52
N GLU A 312 -8.13 8.91 -6.81
CA GLU A 312 -8.67 7.60 -7.21
C GLU A 312 -9.68 7.08 -6.16
N ILE A 313 -9.38 7.23 -4.85
CA ILE A 313 -10.32 6.85 -3.77
C ILE A 313 -11.57 7.71 -3.79
N THR A 314 -11.39 9.03 -3.88
CA THR A 314 -12.54 9.94 -3.86
C THR A 314 -13.50 9.73 -5.03
N LYS A 315 -12.98 9.23 -6.15
CA LYS A 315 -13.73 8.89 -7.36
C LYS A 315 -14.22 7.44 -7.41
N GLY A 316 -13.74 6.59 -6.50
CA GLY A 316 -14.06 5.16 -6.50
C GLY A 316 -13.47 4.40 -7.69
N LYS A 317 -12.46 4.92 -8.37
CA LYS A 317 -11.85 4.30 -9.56
C LYS A 317 -10.34 4.18 -9.37
N ARG A 318 -9.84 2.95 -9.38
CA ARG A 318 -8.42 2.65 -9.37
C ARG A 318 -7.94 2.22 -10.76
N SER A 319 -6.77 2.69 -11.16
CA SER A 319 -6.09 2.23 -12.37
C SER A 319 -4.73 1.63 -12.01
N LYS A 320 -4.41 0.45 -12.55
CA LYS A 320 -3.07 -0.15 -12.39
C LYS A 320 -2.01 0.66 -13.16
N SER A 321 -2.40 1.23 -14.31
CA SER A 321 -1.52 1.94 -15.23
C SER A 321 -2.21 3.24 -15.71
N PRO A 322 -2.37 4.26 -14.83
CA PRO A 322 -2.99 5.51 -15.24
C PRO A 322 -2.05 6.34 -16.13
N ASP A 323 -2.63 7.16 -17.00
CA ASP A 323 -1.86 7.96 -17.96
C ASP A 323 -0.85 8.88 -17.26
N TRP A 324 -1.24 9.52 -16.17
CA TRP A 324 -0.35 10.39 -15.39
C TRP A 324 0.90 9.66 -14.85
N TYR A 325 0.77 8.36 -14.56
CA TYR A 325 1.89 7.53 -14.11
C TYR A 325 2.80 7.17 -15.28
N ASN A 326 2.21 6.78 -16.43
CA ASN A 326 2.97 6.45 -17.63
C ASN A 326 3.82 7.63 -18.12
N GLU A 327 3.22 8.84 -18.19
CA GLU A 327 3.93 10.07 -18.54
C GLU A 327 5.11 10.35 -17.61
N ALA A 328 4.93 10.12 -16.32
CA ALA A 328 5.99 10.33 -15.34
C ALA A 328 7.09 9.27 -15.44
N VAL A 329 6.74 7.99 -15.67
CA VAL A 329 7.73 6.91 -15.85
C VAL A 329 8.67 7.24 -17.01
N GLU A 330 8.18 7.73 -18.15
CA GLU A 330 9.01 8.17 -19.26
C GLU A 330 10.01 9.27 -18.86
N LEU A 331 9.58 10.21 -18.02
CA LEU A 331 10.48 11.24 -17.49
C LEU A 331 11.54 10.63 -16.57
N PHE A 332 11.18 9.68 -15.73
CA PHE A 332 12.13 9.01 -14.83
C PHE A 332 13.14 8.14 -15.61
N ILE A 333 12.72 7.44 -16.66
CA ILE A 333 13.60 6.69 -17.56
C ILE A 333 14.67 7.63 -18.17
N SER A 334 14.24 8.75 -18.72
CA SER A 334 15.13 9.68 -19.42
C SER A 334 16.11 10.45 -18.51
N ASN A 335 15.89 10.43 -17.20
CA ASN A 335 16.66 11.22 -16.24
C ASN A 335 17.42 10.39 -15.19
N GLN A 336 17.29 9.06 -15.19
CA GLN A 336 18.09 8.23 -14.29
C GLN A 336 19.56 8.23 -14.72
N ALA A 337 20.46 8.59 -13.79
CA ALA A 337 21.89 8.55 -14.03
C ALA A 337 22.43 7.11 -14.07
N ALA A 338 23.65 6.95 -14.59
CA ALA A 338 24.27 5.63 -14.73
C ALA A 338 24.49 4.92 -13.37
N ASP A 339 24.68 5.68 -12.29
CA ASP A 339 24.82 5.18 -10.92
C ASP A 339 23.47 4.81 -10.26
N GLY A 340 22.37 5.03 -10.97
CA GLY A 340 21.01 4.76 -10.50
C GLY A 340 20.33 5.93 -9.79
N SER A 341 21.01 7.04 -9.59
CA SER A 341 20.46 8.23 -8.93
C SER A 341 19.59 9.09 -9.87
N TRP A 342 18.84 9.99 -9.27
CA TRP A 342 18.19 11.13 -9.91
C TRP A 342 18.63 12.43 -9.24
N GLY A 343 18.62 13.52 -9.99
CA GLY A 343 19.01 14.84 -9.49
C GLY A 343 20.52 15.11 -9.44
N SER A 344 21.35 14.16 -9.93
CA SER A 344 22.82 14.28 -9.84
C SER A 344 23.48 14.84 -11.09
N SER A 345 22.81 14.78 -12.26
CA SER A 345 23.44 15.13 -13.54
C SER A 345 22.45 15.57 -14.62
N GLY A 346 22.97 16.23 -15.64
CA GLY A 346 22.19 16.61 -16.82
C GLY A 346 21.19 17.71 -16.56
N LYS A 347 19.96 17.54 -17.05
CA LYS A 347 18.86 18.49 -16.88
C LYS A 347 18.36 18.61 -15.43
N ASP A 348 18.85 17.75 -14.53
CA ASP A 348 18.48 17.69 -13.12
C ASP A 348 19.47 18.38 -12.18
N SER A 349 20.61 18.84 -12.72
CA SER A 349 21.64 19.55 -11.93
C SER A 349 21.14 20.85 -11.29
N ASP A 350 20.01 21.38 -11.75
CA ASP A 350 19.40 22.59 -11.19
C ASP A 350 18.46 22.32 -10.00
N SER A 351 18.31 21.05 -9.58
CA SER A 351 17.50 20.73 -8.40
C SER A 351 18.15 21.29 -7.14
N PRO A 352 17.42 22.02 -6.28
CA PRO A 352 17.94 22.47 -4.99
C PRO A 352 18.01 21.33 -3.95
N LEU A 353 17.49 20.13 -4.32
CA LEU A 353 17.46 18.94 -3.49
C LEU A 353 18.70 18.09 -3.76
N SER A 354 19.22 17.44 -2.71
CA SER A 354 20.30 16.48 -2.86
C SER A 354 19.90 15.28 -3.74
N PRO A 355 20.86 14.61 -4.41
CA PRO A 355 20.57 13.40 -5.17
C PRO A 355 19.91 12.30 -4.33
N ASP A 356 20.22 12.20 -3.03
CA ASP A 356 19.60 11.27 -2.09
C ASP A 356 18.10 11.55 -1.95
N VAL A 357 17.72 12.82 -1.79
CA VAL A 357 16.32 13.24 -1.69
C VAL A 357 15.59 13.01 -3.01
N CYS A 358 16.19 13.43 -4.14
CA CYS A 358 15.60 13.23 -5.47
C CYS A 358 15.36 11.76 -5.77
N THR A 359 16.37 10.91 -5.48
CA THR A 359 16.28 9.45 -5.69
C THR A 359 15.23 8.81 -4.78
N SER A 360 15.15 9.24 -3.52
CA SER A 360 14.14 8.76 -2.59
C SER A 360 12.72 9.09 -3.07
N PHE A 361 12.48 10.30 -3.54
CA PHE A 361 11.19 10.70 -4.10
C PHE A 361 10.85 9.94 -5.39
N ALA A 362 11.85 9.72 -6.26
CA ALA A 362 11.67 8.94 -7.48
C ALA A 362 11.29 7.49 -7.17
N VAL A 363 11.99 6.83 -6.25
CA VAL A 363 11.70 5.47 -5.81
C VAL A 363 10.28 5.39 -5.23
N LEU A 364 9.92 6.27 -4.29
CA LEU A 364 8.59 6.29 -3.66
C LEU A 364 7.46 6.55 -4.68
N PHE A 365 7.70 7.38 -5.69
CA PHE A 365 6.77 7.59 -6.80
C PHE A 365 6.60 6.30 -7.63
N LEU A 366 7.71 5.72 -8.09
CA LEU A 366 7.70 4.58 -9.02
C LEU A 366 7.03 3.34 -8.43
N ILE A 367 7.19 3.10 -7.13
CA ILE A 367 6.48 2.01 -6.44
C ILE A 367 5.01 2.33 -6.14
N ARG A 368 4.53 3.52 -6.50
CA ARG A 368 3.20 4.02 -6.12
C ARG A 368 2.92 3.82 -4.62
N ASN A 369 3.84 4.28 -3.79
CA ASN A 369 3.85 4.01 -2.36
C ASN A 369 2.52 4.36 -1.66
N THR A 370 1.90 5.47 -2.04
CA THR A 370 0.61 5.89 -1.46
C THR A 370 -0.51 4.95 -1.90
N GLN A 371 -0.59 4.60 -3.19
CA GLN A 371 -1.60 3.68 -3.69
C GLN A 371 -1.43 2.28 -3.10
N LYS A 372 -0.18 1.81 -2.94
CA LYS A 372 0.12 0.53 -2.31
C LYS A 372 -0.38 0.52 -0.86
N ALA A 373 -0.05 1.54 -0.08
CA ALA A 373 -0.50 1.67 1.30
C ALA A 373 -2.04 1.76 1.42
N ILE A 374 -2.69 2.50 0.51
CA ILE A 374 -4.15 2.55 0.41
C ILE A 374 -4.72 1.17 0.05
N GLY A 375 -4.07 0.45 -0.88
CA GLY A 375 -4.43 -0.90 -1.31
C GLY A 375 -4.40 -1.89 -0.16
N GLU A 376 -3.33 -1.91 0.59
CA GLU A 376 -3.17 -2.75 1.78
C GLU A 376 -4.32 -2.55 2.79
N ILE A 377 -4.87 -1.34 2.87
CA ILE A 377 -6.00 -1.02 3.76
C ILE A 377 -7.34 -1.46 3.19
N HIS A 378 -7.55 -1.28 1.89
CA HIS A 378 -8.83 -1.55 1.23
C HIS A 378 -8.91 -3.00 0.75
N ASP A 379 -7.81 -3.57 0.31
CA ASP A 379 -7.74 -4.98 -0.12
C ASP A 379 -7.66 -5.92 1.08
N ASP A 380 -7.19 -5.44 2.24
CA ASP A 380 -7.16 -6.18 3.50
C ASP A 380 -8.52 -6.19 4.23
N VAL A 381 -9.45 -5.29 3.91
CA VAL A 381 -10.82 -5.32 4.44
C VAL A 381 -11.69 -6.16 3.54
N LEU A 382 -12.02 -7.36 4.00
CA LEU A 382 -12.87 -8.30 3.29
C LEU A 382 -14.34 -7.91 3.45
N PHE A 383 -15.03 -7.69 2.34
CA PHE A 383 -16.46 -7.43 2.30
C PHE A 383 -17.19 -8.62 1.67
N GLY A 384 -17.97 -9.33 2.48
CA GLY A 384 -19.06 -10.17 1.99
C GLY A 384 -18.73 -11.20 0.91
N GLY A 385 -17.54 -11.84 0.97
CA GLY A 385 -17.21 -12.93 0.04
C GLY A 385 -16.51 -12.49 -1.26
N GLN A 386 -16.42 -11.21 -1.54
CA GLN A 386 -15.52 -10.69 -2.58
C GLN A 386 -14.26 -10.11 -1.94
N GLY A 387 -13.10 -10.35 -2.54
CA GLY A 387 -11.81 -9.99 -1.96
C GLY A 387 -11.36 -10.93 -0.84
N LEU A 388 -12.06 -12.05 -0.61
CA LEU A 388 -11.49 -13.14 0.18
C LEU A 388 -10.20 -13.57 -0.52
N PRO A 389 -9.07 -13.61 0.21
CA PRO A 389 -7.84 -14.15 -0.37
C PRO A 389 -8.08 -15.60 -0.78
N ASP A 390 -7.34 -16.07 -1.78
CA ASP A 390 -7.34 -17.47 -2.20
C ASP A 390 -7.08 -18.42 -1.01
N ASP A 391 -6.49 -17.87 0.05
CA ASP A 391 -6.20 -18.53 1.30
C ASP A 391 -7.00 -17.92 2.46
N PRO A 392 -8.11 -18.54 2.86
CA PRO A 392 -8.96 -18.03 3.93
C PRO A 392 -8.30 -18.04 5.32
N SER A 393 -7.19 -18.76 5.51
CA SER A 393 -6.46 -18.72 6.79
C SER A 393 -5.60 -17.48 6.95
N SER A 394 -5.38 -16.74 5.88
CA SER A 394 -4.71 -15.44 5.92
C SER A 394 -5.61 -14.32 6.46
N VAL A 395 -6.89 -14.61 6.69
CA VAL A 395 -7.85 -13.65 7.22
C VAL A 395 -7.73 -13.57 8.74
N VAL A 396 -7.54 -12.37 9.26
CA VAL A 396 -7.53 -12.09 10.70
C VAL A 396 -8.61 -11.05 11.04
N VAL A 397 -9.19 -11.16 12.22
CA VAL A 397 -10.09 -10.13 12.74
C VAL A 397 -9.26 -9.15 13.55
N LYS A 398 -9.17 -7.90 13.10
CA LYS A 398 -8.52 -6.82 13.83
C LYS A 398 -9.53 -5.68 14.00
N ASN A 399 -9.78 -5.31 15.26
CA ASN A 399 -10.76 -4.26 15.61
C ASN A 399 -12.16 -4.47 15.00
N GLY A 400 -12.62 -5.73 14.96
CA GLY A 400 -13.94 -6.08 14.40
C GLY A 400 -14.01 -6.09 12.87
N LYS A 401 -12.87 -5.91 12.17
CA LYS A 401 -12.75 -6.00 10.71
C LYS A 401 -11.99 -7.25 10.31
N LEU A 402 -12.45 -7.90 9.24
CA LEU A 402 -11.71 -8.96 8.58
C LEU A 402 -10.61 -8.32 7.73
N MET A 403 -9.36 -8.69 7.97
CA MET A 403 -8.19 -8.17 7.28
C MET A 403 -7.38 -9.31 6.69
N ASN A 404 -6.76 -9.06 5.54
CA ASN A 404 -5.79 -9.99 4.99
C ASN A 404 -4.43 -9.79 5.67
N LYS A 405 -3.80 -10.87 6.11
CA LYS A 405 -2.46 -10.86 6.68
C LYS A 405 -1.45 -11.02 5.55
N THR A 406 -0.62 -10.02 5.33
CA THR A 406 0.43 -10.08 4.29
C THR A 406 1.40 -11.22 4.59
N ALA A 407 1.55 -12.14 3.65
CA ALA A 407 2.49 -13.25 3.80
C ALA A 407 3.92 -12.76 3.58
N THR A 408 4.79 -12.98 4.57
CA THR A 408 6.17 -12.50 4.55
C THR A 408 7.22 -13.60 4.31
N THR A 409 6.81 -14.88 4.36
CA THR A 409 7.75 -16.01 4.26
C THR A 409 7.42 -16.89 3.04
N ASN A 410 8.47 -17.28 2.30
CA ASN A 410 8.32 -18.19 1.16
C ASN A 410 8.04 -19.62 1.64
N ILE A 411 6.92 -20.19 1.19
CA ILE A 411 6.47 -21.53 1.58
C ILE A 411 7.40 -22.63 1.09
N ASP A 412 8.11 -22.44 -0.03
CA ASP A 412 9.08 -23.41 -0.54
C ASP A 412 10.30 -23.55 0.37
N ASP A 413 10.74 -22.46 0.97
CA ASP A 413 11.88 -22.47 1.90
C ASP A 413 11.48 -23.14 3.21
N ALA A 414 10.28 -22.87 3.72
CA ALA A 414 9.74 -23.55 4.89
C ALA A 414 9.61 -25.07 4.65
N LEU A 415 9.12 -25.45 3.46
CA LEU A 415 8.97 -26.86 3.10
C LEU A 415 10.32 -27.58 3.01
N LYS A 416 11.33 -26.97 2.40
CA LYS A 416 12.69 -27.49 2.34
C LYS A 416 13.29 -27.68 3.74
N MET A 417 13.10 -26.71 4.64
CA MET A 417 13.57 -26.80 6.02
C MET A 417 12.92 -27.95 6.79
N LEU A 418 11.61 -28.15 6.61
CA LEU A 418 10.86 -29.23 7.28
C LEU A 418 11.16 -30.62 6.71
N GLU A 419 11.54 -30.71 5.44
CA GLU A 419 11.91 -31.97 4.77
C GLU A 419 13.36 -32.36 5.05
N ALA A 420 14.24 -31.39 5.31
CA ALA A 420 15.69 -31.63 5.35
C ALA A 420 16.20 -32.31 6.62
N ASP A 421 15.55 -32.30 7.78
CA ASP A 421 15.95 -33.08 8.95
C ASP A 421 15.23 -32.84 10.30
N GLY A 422 14.01 -32.58 10.42
CA GLY A 422 13.22 -32.75 11.67
C GLY A 422 13.70 -32.01 12.93
N LYS A 423 14.72 -31.14 12.87
CA LYS A 423 15.17 -30.34 13.98
C LYS A 423 15.21 -28.86 13.63
N THR A 424 14.08 -28.21 13.80
CA THR A 424 14.06 -26.75 13.84
C THR A 424 14.47 -26.29 15.23
N ASP A 425 15.73 -25.88 15.37
CA ASP A 425 16.24 -25.22 16.57
C ASP A 425 15.68 -23.78 16.62
N GLY A 426 14.50 -23.62 17.16
CA GLY A 426 13.86 -22.31 17.33
C GLY A 426 12.34 -22.44 17.43
N GLU A 427 11.77 -22.11 18.57
CA GLU A 427 10.35 -22.30 18.85
C GLU A 427 9.39 -21.50 17.96
N ASP A 428 9.86 -20.46 17.22
CA ASP A 428 8.99 -19.51 16.51
C ASP A 428 9.44 -19.15 15.07
N SER A 429 10.38 -19.91 14.45
CA SER A 429 10.94 -19.47 13.15
C SER A 429 10.01 -19.66 11.94
N LEU A 430 8.98 -20.50 12.06
CA LEU A 430 8.02 -20.75 10.98
C LEU A 430 6.62 -20.41 11.44
N ILE A 431 6.10 -19.29 10.98
CA ILE A 431 4.73 -18.84 11.27
C ILE A 431 3.86 -19.11 10.03
N PRO A 432 3.06 -20.19 10.02
CA PRO A 432 2.24 -20.54 8.87
C PRO A 432 1.32 -19.40 8.42
N GLU A 433 0.84 -18.60 9.36
CA GLU A 433 -0.06 -17.48 9.11
C GLU A 433 0.56 -16.37 8.23
N GLN A 434 1.87 -16.38 8.07
CA GLN A 434 2.62 -15.40 7.25
C GLN A 434 2.98 -15.91 5.86
N MET A 435 2.57 -17.14 5.51
CA MET A 435 2.92 -17.78 4.25
C MET A 435 1.72 -17.78 3.29
N SER A 436 2.00 -17.62 1.98
CA SER A 436 1.00 -17.77 0.91
C SER A 436 1.29 -19.00 0.05
N LEU A 437 0.23 -19.68 -0.37
CA LEU A 437 0.33 -20.75 -1.36
C LEU A 437 0.54 -20.17 -2.77
N PRO A 438 1.28 -20.86 -3.66
CA PRO A 438 1.46 -20.43 -5.04
C PRO A 438 0.13 -20.24 -5.76
N LYS A 439 0.07 -19.22 -6.61
CA LYS A 439 -1.10 -18.96 -7.45
C LYS A 439 -1.28 -20.02 -8.55
N ASP A 440 -0.16 -20.59 -9.04
CA ASP A 440 -0.19 -21.66 -10.02
C ASP A 440 -0.81 -22.92 -9.42
N PRO A 441 -1.94 -23.46 -9.98
CA PRO A 441 -2.63 -24.60 -9.41
C PRO A 441 -1.79 -25.87 -9.35
N LYS A 442 -0.91 -26.08 -10.34
CA LYS A 442 -0.04 -27.25 -10.40
C LYS A 442 1.04 -27.21 -9.32
N VAL A 443 1.72 -26.08 -9.21
CA VAL A 443 2.74 -25.86 -8.18
C VAL A 443 2.12 -25.94 -6.79
N ARG A 444 0.95 -25.36 -6.60
CA ARG A 444 0.17 -25.43 -5.34
C ARG A 444 -0.14 -26.88 -4.98
N LYS A 445 -0.66 -27.65 -5.93
CA LYS A 445 -1.00 -29.06 -5.68
C LYS A 445 0.23 -29.91 -5.33
N ASP A 446 1.35 -29.68 -5.99
CA ASP A 446 2.61 -30.35 -5.68
C ASP A 446 3.10 -30.04 -4.27
N GLN A 447 3.02 -28.77 -3.84
CA GLN A 447 3.38 -28.37 -2.48
C GLN A 447 2.42 -28.97 -1.44
N LEU A 448 1.12 -28.91 -1.66
CA LEU A 448 0.12 -29.50 -0.76
C LEU A 448 0.32 -31.03 -0.63
N ASN A 449 0.66 -31.72 -1.70
CA ASN A 449 1.00 -33.13 -1.65
C ASN A 449 2.25 -33.42 -0.78
N ARG A 450 3.23 -32.52 -0.79
CA ARG A 450 4.42 -32.63 0.08
C ARG A 450 4.02 -32.39 1.53
N PHE A 451 3.19 -31.38 1.84
CA PHE A 451 2.67 -31.15 3.18
C PHE A 451 1.80 -32.30 3.68
N SER A 452 0.99 -32.91 2.83
CA SER A 452 0.21 -34.10 3.22
C SER A 452 1.09 -35.25 3.68
N ARG A 453 2.26 -35.42 3.06
CA ARG A 453 3.26 -36.42 3.52
C ARG A 453 3.89 -36.06 4.86
N LEU A 454 4.08 -34.76 5.15
CA LEU A 454 4.60 -34.29 6.42
C LEU A 454 3.67 -34.52 7.61
N LEU A 455 2.39 -34.83 7.41
CA LEU A 455 1.50 -35.29 8.49
C LEU A 455 1.97 -36.61 9.11
N ASN A 456 2.80 -37.39 8.41
CA ASN A 456 3.42 -38.62 8.92
C ASN A 456 4.87 -38.41 9.43
N SER A 457 5.34 -37.16 9.55
CA SER A 457 6.66 -36.86 10.07
C SER A 457 6.83 -37.31 11.53
N GLN A 458 8.04 -37.70 11.91
CA GLN A 458 8.39 -37.96 13.30
C GLN A 458 8.34 -36.69 14.16
N ASP A 459 8.61 -35.53 13.56
CA ASP A 459 8.61 -34.24 14.23
C ASP A 459 7.17 -33.72 14.42
N PRO A 460 6.68 -33.55 15.65
CA PRO A 460 5.36 -32.97 15.91
C PRO A 460 5.20 -31.55 15.33
N LYS A 461 6.28 -30.75 15.26
CA LYS A 461 6.23 -29.39 14.71
C LYS A 461 5.93 -29.44 13.21
N ALA A 462 6.57 -30.34 12.47
CA ALA A 462 6.29 -30.54 11.05
C ALA A 462 4.84 -30.97 10.82
N ARG A 463 4.30 -31.88 11.66
CA ARG A 463 2.89 -32.32 11.56
C ARG A 463 1.91 -31.19 11.89
N ARG A 464 2.18 -30.37 12.93
CA ARG A 464 1.38 -29.17 13.27
C ARG A 464 1.36 -28.17 12.11
N PHE A 465 2.52 -27.93 11.53
CA PHE A 465 2.67 -27.02 10.40
C PHE A 465 1.89 -27.54 9.18
N ALA A 466 2.08 -28.80 8.82
CA ALA A 466 1.39 -29.45 7.71
C ALA A 466 -0.14 -29.38 7.88
N ALA A 467 -0.65 -29.71 9.07
CA ALA A 467 -2.07 -29.64 9.37
C ALA A 467 -2.67 -28.24 9.12
N LYS A 468 -1.94 -27.18 9.49
CA LYS A 468 -2.37 -25.78 9.24
C LYS A 468 -2.34 -25.43 7.75
N ILE A 469 -1.27 -25.78 7.04
CA ILE A 469 -1.10 -25.39 5.63
C ILE A 469 -2.11 -26.11 4.74
N LEU A 470 -2.44 -27.37 4.99
CA LEU A 470 -3.40 -28.12 4.18
C LEU A 470 -4.80 -27.48 4.17
N GLY A 471 -5.20 -26.88 5.30
CA GLY A 471 -6.47 -26.14 5.37
C GLY A 471 -6.55 -24.93 4.44
N ARG A 472 -5.39 -24.37 4.11
CA ARG A 472 -5.27 -23.19 3.24
C ARG A 472 -5.40 -23.52 1.75
N GLY A 473 -5.20 -24.80 1.42
CA GLY A 473 -5.33 -25.28 0.05
C GLY A 473 -6.76 -25.27 -0.49
N ASP A 474 -7.75 -25.20 0.38
CA ASP A 474 -9.19 -25.25 0.06
C ASP A 474 -9.54 -26.41 -0.90
N ASP A 475 -8.88 -27.55 -0.71
CA ASP A 475 -8.98 -28.71 -1.59
C ASP A 475 -9.48 -29.93 -0.82
N LEU A 476 -10.61 -30.47 -1.27
CA LEU A 476 -11.26 -31.64 -0.68
C LEU A 476 -10.39 -32.91 -0.72
N ASP A 477 -9.41 -32.99 -1.60
CA ASP A 477 -8.52 -34.15 -1.73
C ASP A 477 -7.67 -34.37 -0.46
N TYR A 478 -7.44 -33.34 0.36
CA TYR A 478 -6.66 -33.41 1.61
C TYR A 478 -7.49 -33.65 2.87
N VAL A 479 -8.82 -33.65 2.75
CA VAL A 479 -9.73 -33.90 3.88
C VAL A 479 -9.48 -35.26 4.55
N PRO A 480 -9.30 -36.38 3.82
CA PRO A 480 -9.01 -37.67 4.47
C PRO A 480 -7.74 -37.64 5.33
N ALA A 481 -6.67 -36.99 4.85
CA ALA A 481 -5.42 -36.87 5.60
C ALA A 481 -5.58 -36.02 6.88
N LEU A 482 -6.38 -34.95 6.82
CA LEU A 482 -6.73 -34.12 7.96
C LEU A 482 -7.62 -34.86 8.97
N ILE A 483 -8.56 -35.68 8.50
CA ILE A 483 -9.39 -36.54 9.38
C ILE A 483 -8.51 -37.54 10.12
N TYR A 484 -7.53 -38.14 9.44
CA TYR A 484 -6.56 -39.03 10.06
C TYR A 484 -5.73 -38.29 11.15
N ALA A 485 -5.32 -37.05 10.88
CA ALA A 485 -4.56 -36.23 11.81
C ALA A 485 -5.34 -35.84 13.09
N LEU A 486 -6.66 -36.02 13.16
CA LEU A 486 -7.45 -35.86 14.38
C LEU A 486 -7.09 -36.89 15.47
N SER A 487 -6.50 -38.00 15.08
CA SER A 487 -6.03 -39.05 15.99
C SER A 487 -4.57 -38.91 16.42
N ASP A 488 -3.89 -37.85 15.99
CA ASP A 488 -2.47 -37.63 16.30
C ASP A 488 -2.21 -37.57 17.82
N PRO A 489 -1.11 -38.22 18.32
CA PRO A 489 -0.78 -38.19 19.74
C PRO A 489 -0.43 -36.80 20.26
N ASP A 490 0.07 -35.90 19.41
CA ASP A 490 0.32 -34.51 19.78
C ASP A 490 -0.98 -33.76 20.00
N SER A 491 -1.08 -32.99 21.08
CA SER A 491 -2.33 -32.29 21.46
C SER A 491 -2.74 -31.13 20.54
N GLN A 492 -1.80 -30.61 19.75
CA GLN A 492 -2.04 -29.47 18.85
C GLN A 492 -2.40 -29.89 17.43
N VAL A 493 -1.85 -31.02 16.95
CA VAL A 493 -2.13 -31.48 15.59
C VAL A 493 -3.63 -31.69 15.35
N PRO A 494 -4.40 -32.38 16.24
CA PRO A 494 -5.85 -32.53 16.07
C PRO A 494 -6.60 -31.19 16.01
N ARG A 495 -6.16 -30.19 16.76
CA ARG A 495 -6.77 -28.85 16.76
C ARG A 495 -6.57 -28.13 15.45
N PHE A 496 -5.35 -28.19 14.91
CA PHE A 496 -5.03 -27.58 13.62
C PHE A 496 -5.70 -28.34 12.48
N ALA A 497 -5.78 -29.68 12.56
CA ALA A 497 -6.50 -30.49 11.60
C ALA A 497 -8.00 -30.16 11.59
N GLU A 498 -8.64 -30.04 12.77
CA GLU A 498 -10.05 -29.66 12.85
C GLU A 498 -10.29 -28.24 12.32
N ALA A 499 -9.44 -27.26 12.68
CA ALA A 499 -9.53 -25.90 12.15
C ALA A 499 -9.46 -25.90 10.62
N SER A 500 -8.55 -26.71 10.04
CA SER A 500 -8.38 -26.86 8.59
C SER A 500 -9.58 -27.56 7.94
N LEU A 501 -10.13 -28.59 8.56
CA LEU A 501 -11.35 -29.26 8.10
C LEU A 501 -12.55 -28.29 8.08
N ARG A 502 -12.66 -27.42 9.09
CA ARG A 502 -13.70 -26.39 9.13
C ARG A 502 -13.53 -25.36 8.02
N LEU A 503 -12.30 -24.97 7.72
CA LEU A 503 -12.01 -24.04 6.61
C LEU A 503 -12.43 -24.65 5.27
N ILE A 504 -12.01 -25.89 4.97
CA ILE A 504 -12.31 -26.56 3.70
C ILE A 504 -13.81 -26.88 3.57
N SER A 505 -14.43 -27.33 4.67
CA SER A 505 -15.85 -27.76 4.65
C SER A 505 -16.83 -26.61 4.75
N ARG A 506 -16.39 -25.41 5.15
CA ARG A 506 -17.24 -24.27 5.52
C ARG A 506 -18.21 -24.60 6.68
N GLN A 507 -17.90 -25.61 7.48
CA GLN A 507 -18.69 -25.98 8.67
C GLN A 507 -18.23 -25.13 9.86
N LEU A 508 -19.17 -24.50 10.55
CA LEU A 508 -18.87 -23.65 11.72
C LEU A 508 -18.85 -24.44 13.02
N ASP A 509 -19.56 -25.57 13.06
CA ASP A 509 -19.67 -26.39 14.27
C ASP A 509 -18.43 -27.27 14.47
N THR A 510 -18.00 -27.38 15.72
CA THR A 510 -16.98 -28.35 16.14
C THR A 510 -17.65 -29.67 16.44
N TYR A 511 -17.17 -30.75 15.86
CA TYR A 511 -17.66 -32.10 16.20
C TYR A 511 -17.09 -32.59 17.53
N HIS A 512 -17.34 -31.78 18.59
CA HIS A 512 -17.04 -32.08 20.00
C HIS A 512 -15.55 -32.13 20.40
N LEU A 513 -14.63 -31.63 19.57
CA LEU A 513 -13.27 -31.39 20.06
C LEU A 513 -13.27 -30.17 20.99
N PRO A 514 -12.81 -30.31 22.24
CA PRO A 514 -12.74 -29.19 23.17
C PRO A 514 -11.74 -28.15 22.68
N ARG A 515 -12.13 -26.88 22.73
CA ARG A 515 -11.26 -25.76 22.31
C ARG A 515 -10.04 -25.61 23.19
N ASP A 516 -10.20 -25.92 24.47
CA ASP A 516 -9.16 -25.79 25.51
C ASP A 516 -8.96 -27.10 26.27
N GLY A 517 -7.80 -27.29 26.89
CA GLY A 517 -7.51 -28.44 27.72
C GLY A 517 -7.07 -29.70 26.95
N LYS A 518 -7.12 -30.86 27.59
CA LYS A 518 -6.75 -32.14 26.99
C LYS A 518 -7.89 -32.70 26.12
N ILE A 519 -7.56 -33.11 24.89
CA ILE A 519 -8.50 -33.81 24.02
C ILE A 519 -8.53 -35.27 24.43
N GLY A 520 -9.65 -35.74 24.99
CA GLY A 520 -9.86 -37.14 25.34
C GLY A 520 -10.03 -38.03 24.10
N GLU A 521 -9.69 -39.32 24.24
CA GLU A 521 -9.78 -40.29 23.13
C GLU A 521 -11.21 -40.40 22.57
N GLY A 522 -12.22 -40.40 23.41
CA GLY A 522 -13.63 -40.43 22.98
C GLY A 522 -14.05 -39.25 22.13
N ALA A 523 -13.52 -38.04 22.45
CA ALA A 523 -13.79 -36.86 21.65
C ALA A 523 -13.10 -36.95 20.27
N ARG A 524 -11.88 -37.47 20.19
CA ARG A 524 -11.17 -37.71 18.90
C ARG A 524 -11.95 -38.69 18.01
N VAL A 525 -12.34 -39.83 18.58
CA VAL A 525 -13.13 -40.86 17.84
C VAL A 525 -14.44 -40.27 17.32
N THR A 526 -15.14 -39.52 18.16
CA THR A 526 -16.39 -38.86 17.76
C THR A 526 -16.16 -37.88 16.61
N ALA A 527 -15.13 -37.02 16.71
CA ALA A 527 -14.81 -36.08 15.65
C ALA A 527 -14.45 -36.77 14.34
N VAL A 528 -13.60 -37.80 14.38
CA VAL A 528 -13.24 -38.60 13.21
C VAL A 528 -14.49 -39.19 12.53
N LEU A 529 -15.40 -39.79 13.29
CA LEU A 529 -16.61 -40.39 12.74
C LEU A 529 -17.54 -39.36 12.10
N GLN A 530 -17.70 -38.21 12.74
CA GLN A 530 -18.55 -37.14 12.20
C GLN A 530 -17.94 -36.50 10.94
N TRP A 531 -16.63 -36.25 10.92
CA TRP A 531 -15.95 -35.73 9.73
C TRP A 531 -15.94 -36.74 8.58
N ARG A 532 -15.75 -38.04 8.84
CA ARG A 532 -15.93 -39.12 7.82
C ARG A 532 -17.34 -39.12 7.25
N LYS A 533 -18.35 -39.05 8.14
CA LYS A 533 -19.76 -39.00 7.72
C LYS A 533 -20.01 -37.78 6.81
N TRP A 534 -19.55 -36.60 7.22
CA TRP A 534 -19.69 -35.41 6.39
C TRP A 534 -18.96 -35.57 5.04
N TYR A 535 -17.72 -36.04 5.03
CA TYR A 535 -16.97 -36.21 3.80
C TYR A 535 -17.63 -37.14 2.80
N LEU A 536 -18.25 -38.20 3.26
CA LEU A 536 -19.03 -39.10 2.41
C LEU A 536 -20.31 -38.48 1.85
N THR A 537 -20.82 -37.37 2.39
CA THR A 537 -21.90 -36.61 1.77
C THR A 537 -21.44 -35.83 0.54
N VAL A 538 -20.20 -35.41 0.49
CA VAL A 538 -19.61 -34.62 -0.61
C VAL A 538 -18.77 -35.47 -1.57
N ARG A 539 -18.29 -36.64 -1.12
CA ARG A 539 -17.53 -37.65 -1.88
C ARG A 539 -18.07 -39.06 -1.59
N PRO A 540 -19.24 -39.42 -2.11
CA PRO A 540 -19.91 -40.71 -1.78
C PRO A 540 -19.09 -41.95 -2.15
N ASP A 541 -18.25 -41.85 -3.18
CA ASP A 541 -17.46 -42.97 -3.70
C ASP A 541 -16.12 -43.17 -2.95
N TYR A 542 -15.82 -42.31 -1.96
CA TYR A 542 -14.57 -42.41 -1.22
C TYR A 542 -14.64 -43.55 -0.19
N VAL A 543 -13.57 -44.36 -0.14
CA VAL A 543 -13.44 -45.45 0.83
C VAL A 543 -12.30 -45.09 1.81
N PHE A 544 -12.65 -44.94 3.09
CA PHE A 544 -11.65 -44.79 4.14
C PHE A 544 -10.97 -46.13 4.39
N VAL A 545 -9.66 -46.14 4.39
CA VAL A 545 -8.85 -47.31 4.80
C VAL A 545 -8.59 -47.13 6.30
N ASP A 546 -9.03 -48.15 7.10
CA ASP A 546 -8.86 -48.18 8.55
C ASP A 546 -7.45 -48.64 8.94
#